data_c58013a60de2735acf566973ee528eaa
#
_entry.id   c58013a60de2735acf566973ee528eaa
#
_cell.length_a   1.000
_cell.length_b   1.000
_cell.length_c   1.000
_cell.angle_alpha   90.00
_cell.angle_beta   90.00
_cell.angle_gamma   90.00
#
_symmetry.space_group_name_H-M   'P 1'
#
loop_
_entity.id
_entity.type
_entity.pdbx_description
1 polymer ?
#
loop_
_entity_poly.entity_id
_entity_poly.type
_entity_poly.pdbx_seq_one_letter_code
_entity_poly.pdbx_strand_id
1 'polypeptide(L)'
;MIRGHAIYEGVYLLGTSIARPLIAKDQIQVAKKFKAFAVSHGATGKGNDQVRFELGYHYFGPKIKVIAPWRIWKLKSRTDLIKYAKKHKISIPKDKRGAPPFSVDDNLFHTSTEGKVLENPKNCLLYTSPSPRDSLS
;
A
#
# COMPACT_ATOMS: atom_id res chain seq x y z
N MET A 1 13.18 -13.53 -0.85
CA MET A 1 11.93 -13.94 -0.23
C MET A 1 11.62 -15.42 -0.49
N ILE A 2 11.47 -15.88 -1.73
CA ILE A 2 11.22 -17.30 -2.06
C ILE A 2 12.21 -18.24 -1.35
N ARG A 3 13.52 -17.96 -1.43
CA ARG A 3 14.56 -18.78 -0.76
C ARG A 3 14.52 -18.69 0.76
N GLY A 4 14.01 -17.62 1.33
CA GLY A 4 14.01 -17.39 2.78
C GLY A 4 12.72 -17.75 3.48
N HIS A 5 11.69 -18.17 2.74
CA HIS A 5 10.35 -18.49 3.28
C HIS A 5 9.90 -17.48 4.34
N ALA A 6 10.01 -16.17 4.03
CA ALA A 6 9.69 -15.12 4.98
C ALA A 6 8.18 -15.08 5.25
N ILE A 7 7.78 -15.73 6.33
CA ILE A 7 6.39 -15.86 6.76
C ILE A 7 6.28 -15.31 8.19
N TYR A 8 5.26 -14.52 8.47
CA TYR A 8 4.93 -14.03 9.79
C TYR A 8 3.84 -14.91 10.40
N GLU A 9 4.04 -15.35 11.64
CA GLU A 9 3.14 -16.23 12.40
C GLU A 9 2.69 -17.51 11.65
N GLY A 10 3.54 -18.00 10.75
CA GLY A 10 3.28 -19.24 10.00
C GLY A 10 2.25 -19.14 8.87
N VAL A 11 1.61 -17.98 8.68
CA VAL A 11 0.51 -17.83 7.72
C VAL A 11 0.66 -16.61 6.79
N TYR A 12 1.24 -15.51 7.25
CA TYR A 12 1.31 -14.28 6.48
C TYR A 12 2.62 -14.15 5.72
N LEU A 13 2.53 -14.16 4.40
CA LEU A 13 3.70 -13.99 3.52
C LEU A 13 4.15 -12.53 3.50
N LEU A 14 5.42 -12.26 3.88
CA LEU A 14 5.97 -10.91 4.06
C LEU A 14 6.37 -10.22 2.74
N GLY A 15 5.65 -10.45 1.63
CA GLY A 15 5.90 -9.85 0.33
C GLY A 15 5.97 -8.34 0.37
N THR A 16 4.92 -7.72 0.86
CA THR A 16 4.79 -6.26 0.97
C THR A 16 5.84 -5.67 1.91
N SER A 17 6.11 -6.33 3.05
CA SER A 17 7.09 -5.86 4.03
C SER A 17 8.52 -5.81 3.49
N ILE A 18 8.88 -6.77 2.63
CA ILE A 18 10.23 -6.86 2.03
C ILE A 18 10.33 -5.96 0.80
N ALA A 19 9.24 -5.77 0.06
CA ALA A 19 9.23 -4.93 -1.13
C ALA A 19 9.50 -3.44 -0.83
N ARG A 20 8.94 -2.89 0.25
CA ARG A 20 9.06 -1.45 0.56
C ARG A 20 10.51 -0.98 0.78
N PRO A 21 11.35 -1.65 1.56
CA PRO A 21 12.77 -1.30 1.67
C PRO A 21 13.54 -1.38 0.36
N LEU A 22 13.22 -2.34 -0.51
CA LEU A 22 13.84 -2.46 -1.83
C LEU A 22 13.46 -1.27 -2.72
N ILE A 23 12.18 -0.94 -2.78
CA ILE A 23 11.69 0.23 -3.51
C ILE A 23 12.33 1.51 -3.00
N ALA A 24 12.45 1.67 -1.68
CA ALA A 24 13.10 2.83 -1.07
C ALA A 24 14.58 2.94 -1.48
N LYS A 25 15.30 1.82 -1.51
CA LYS A 25 16.69 1.77 -2.01
C LYS A 25 16.80 2.26 -3.45
N ASP A 26 15.98 1.71 -4.34
CA ASP A 26 16.02 2.05 -5.76
C ASP A 26 15.63 3.51 -5.97
N GLN A 27 14.61 3.99 -5.28
CA GLN A 27 14.20 5.39 -5.35
C GLN A 27 15.31 6.36 -4.91
N ILE A 28 16.05 6.02 -3.84
CA ILE A 28 17.21 6.82 -3.41
C ILE A 28 18.34 6.77 -4.44
N GLN A 29 18.58 5.62 -5.09
CA GLN A 29 19.58 5.54 -6.15
C GLN A 29 19.21 6.44 -7.33
N VAL A 30 17.95 6.42 -7.74
CA VAL A 30 17.44 7.31 -8.79
C VAL A 30 17.56 8.78 -8.37
N ALA A 31 17.17 9.11 -7.14
CA ALA A 31 17.28 10.47 -6.60
C ALA A 31 18.74 10.98 -6.64
N LYS A 32 19.69 10.16 -6.24
CA LYS A 32 21.14 10.48 -6.30
C LYS A 32 21.61 10.70 -7.74
N LYS A 33 21.20 9.82 -8.66
CA LYS A 33 21.55 9.92 -10.10
C LYS A 33 21.08 11.24 -10.71
N PHE A 34 19.86 11.67 -10.38
CA PHE A 34 19.26 12.91 -10.91
C PHE A 34 19.49 14.12 -10.01
N LYS A 35 20.30 13.99 -8.96
CA LYS A 35 20.57 15.07 -7.99
C LYS A 35 19.28 15.67 -7.40
N ALA A 36 18.27 14.85 -7.17
CA ALA A 36 17.03 15.27 -6.55
C ALA A 36 17.27 15.63 -5.08
N PHE A 37 16.67 16.75 -4.63
CA PHE A 37 16.77 17.19 -3.24
C PHE A 37 15.83 16.44 -2.30
N ALA A 38 14.80 15.80 -2.83
CA ALA A 38 13.77 15.10 -2.07
C ALA A 38 13.27 13.86 -2.78
N VAL A 39 12.75 12.91 -1.98
CA VAL A 39 11.92 11.78 -2.42
C VAL A 39 10.53 11.90 -1.78
N SER A 40 9.53 11.28 -2.39
CA SER A 40 8.16 11.30 -1.87
C SER A 40 7.54 9.91 -1.90
N HIS A 41 6.65 9.66 -0.94
CA HIS A 41 5.81 8.45 -0.93
C HIS A 41 4.36 8.80 -0.60
N GLY A 42 3.43 7.99 -1.08
CA GLY A 42 1.99 8.13 -0.85
C GLY A 42 1.44 7.25 0.28
N ALA A 43 2.30 6.66 1.11
CA ALA A 43 1.86 5.84 2.21
C ALA A 43 1.10 6.66 3.25
N THR A 44 0.04 6.07 3.83
CA THR A 44 -0.79 6.75 4.83
C THR A 44 -0.02 7.03 6.11
N GLY A 45 -0.41 8.07 6.85
CA GLY A 45 0.26 8.48 8.08
C GLY A 45 0.08 7.55 9.29
N LYS A 46 -0.66 6.45 9.15
CA LYS A 46 -0.96 5.51 10.24
C LYS A 46 -0.51 4.06 9.97
N GLY A 47 -0.06 3.77 8.75
CA GLY A 47 0.28 2.42 8.35
C GLY A 47 1.78 2.09 8.52
N ASN A 48 2.11 0.81 8.50
CA ASN A 48 3.48 0.32 8.57
C ASN A 48 4.32 0.70 7.35
N ASP A 49 3.70 0.93 6.20
CA ASP A 49 4.40 1.20 4.95
C ASP A 49 5.19 2.51 4.99
N GLN A 50 4.64 3.56 5.63
CA GLN A 50 5.40 4.80 5.80
C GLN A 50 6.71 4.58 6.57
N VAL A 51 6.65 3.78 7.65
CA VAL A 51 7.84 3.47 8.47
C VAL A 51 8.87 2.72 7.64
N ARG A 52 8.43 1.72 6.86
CA ARG A 52 9.30 0.92 6.00
C ARG A 52 9.98 1.76 4.93
N PHE A 53 9.26 2.67 4.28
CA PHE A 53 9.82 3.59 3.30
C PHE A 53 10.81 4.54 3.95
N GLU A 54 10.44 5.19 5.04
CA GLU A 54 11.28 6.21 5.65
C GLU A 54 12.54 5.66 6.29
N LEU A 55 12.47 4.50 6.95
CA LEU A 55 13.66 3.80 7.42
C LEU A 55 14.61 3.47 6.26
N GLY A 56 14.05 3.01 5.13
CA GLY A 56 14.84 2.78 3.92
C GLY A 56 15.49 4.06 3.39
N TYR A 57 14.75 5.15 3.31
CA TYR A 57 15.30 6.44 2.86
C TYR A 57 16.40 6.95 3.79
N HIS A 58 16.18 6.88 5.10
CA HIS A 58 17.20 7.29 6.07
C HIS A 58 18.47 6.46 5.97
N TYR A 59 18.33 5.15 5.77
CA TYR A 59 19.48 4.27 5.64
C TYR A 59 20.28 4.50 4.36
N PHE A 60 19.60 4.57 3.21
CA PHE A 60 20.25 4.67 1.90
C PHE A 60 20.60 6.10 1.46
N GLY A 61 19.92 7.11 2.01
CA GLY A 61 20.09 8.51 1.62
C GLY A 61 19.75 9.51 2.73
N PRO A 62 20.47 9.53 3.87
CA PRO A 62 20.12 10.33 5.05
C PRO A 62 20.07 11.84 4.80
N LYS A 63 20.70 12.32 3.73
CA LYS A 63 20.72 13.75 3.36
C LYS A 63 19.57 14.14 2.41
N ILE A 64 18.83 13.17 1.88
CA ILE A 64 17.74 13.44 0.95
C ILE A 64 16.46 13.69 1.76
N LYS A 65 15.80 14.81 1.51
CA LYS A 65 14.56 15.17 2.20
C LYS A 65 13.43 14.20 1.83
N VAL A 66 12.63 13.80 2.81
CA VAL A 66 11.43 12.99 2.58
C VAL A 66 10.19 13.88 2.61
N ILE A 67 9.36 13.76 1.60
CA ILE A 67 8.06 14.44 1.50
C ILE A 67 6.97 13.38 1.61
N ALA A 68 6.21 13.43 2.69
CA ALA A 68 5.06 12.57 2.94
C ALA A 68 3.78 13.41 2.88
N PRO A 69 3.12 13.55 1.71
CA PRO A 69 1.98 14.45 1.52
C PRO A 69 0.84 14.18 2.49
N TRP A 70 0.60 12.94 2.84
CA TRP A 70 -0.41 12.53 3.79
C TRP A 70 -0.28 13.19 5.18
N ARG A 71 0.93 13.51 5.63
CA ARG A 71 1.16 14.22 6.89
C ARG A 71 0.98 15.73 6.79
N ILE A 72 1.16 16.25 5.58
CA ILE A 72 1.13 17.70 5.31
C ILE A 72 -0.29 18.14 4.95
N TRP A 73 -1.01 17.31 4.20
CA TRP A 73 -2.35 17.64 3.74
C TRP A 73 -3.40 17.42 4.84
N LYS A 74 -4.42 18.26 4.82
CA LYS A 74 -5.57 18.18 5.74
C LYS A 74 -6.58 17.07 5.34
N LEU A 75 -6.14 16.06 4.64
CA LEU A 75 -6.97 14.92 4.20
C LEU A 75 -6.90 13.82 5.24
N LYS A 76 -7.81 13.84 6.21
CA LYS A 76 -7.77 12.96 7.38
C LYS A 76 -8.60 11.68 7.22
N SER A 77 -9.52 11.66 6.26
CA SER A 77 -10.46 10.58 6.10
C SER A 77 -10.58 10.13 4.65
N ARG A 78 -11.10 8.92 4.45
CA ARG A 78 -11.46 8.42 3.11
C ARG A 78 -12.47 9.32 2.41
N THR A 79 -13.39 9.90 3.16
CA THR A 79 -14.39 10.85 2.63
C THR A 79 -13.72 12.10 2.08
N ASP A 80 -12.71 12.64 2.77
CA ASP A 80 -11.96 13.81 2.31
C ASP A 80 -11.19 13.51 1.04
N LEU A 81 -10.58 12.31 0.95
CA LEU A 81 -9.90 11.84 -0.26
C LEU A 81 -10.85 11.74 -1.45
N ILE A 82 -12.05 11.19 -1.25
CA ILE A 82 -13.06 11.08 -2.30
C ILE A 82 -13.52 12.47 -2.76
N LYS A 83 -13.74 13.41 -1.83
CA LYS A 83 -14.09 14.79 -2.16
C LYS A 83 -12.95 15.46 -2.95
N TYR A 84 -11.71 15.28 -2.52
CA TYR A 84 -10.53 15.79 -3.21
C TYR A 84 -10.41 15.23 -4.63
N ALA A 85 -10.54 13.92 -4.77
CA ALA A 85 -10.49 13.26 -6.08
C ALA A 85 -11.59 13.76 -7.03
N LYS A 86 -12.82 13.91 -6.54
CA LYS A 86 -13.92 14.50 -7.32
C LYS A 86 -13.63 15.95 -7.76
N LYS A 87 -13.13 16.78 -6.83
CA LYS A 87 -12.76 18.17 -7.11
C LYS A 87 -11.71 18.29 -8.21
N HIS A 88 -10.73 17.39 -8.19
CA HIS A 88 -9.61 17.40 -9.14
C HIS A 88 -9.82 16.46 -10.34
N LYS A 89 -11.04 15.93 -10.53
CA LYS A 89 -11.39 15.03 -11.63
C LYS A 89 -10.49 13.78 -11.71
N ILE A 90 -9.99 13.31 -10.56
CA ILE A 90 -9.20 12.09 -10.47
C ILE A 90 -10.17 10.91 -10.53
N SER A 91 -9.98 10.03 -11.51
CA SER A 91 -10.81 8.83 -11.66
C SER A 91 -10.56 7.85 -10.52
N ILE A 92 -11.62 7.44 -9.85
CA ILE A 92 -11.58 6.39 -8.83
C ILE A 92 -12.36 5.20 -9.37
N PRO A 93 -11.76 4.01 -9.46
CA PRO A 93 -12.48 2.80 -9.80
C PRO A 93 -13.62 2.57 -8.82
N LYS A 94 -14.75 2.16 -9.33
CA LYS A 94 -15.91 1.75 -8.53
C LYS A 94 -16.03 0.24 -8.61
N ASP A 95 -16.40 -0.41 -7.51
CA ASP A 95 -16.80 -1.80 -7.58
C ASP A 95 -18.13 -1.94 -8.34
N LYS A 96 -18.52 -3.18 -8.64
CA LYS A 96 -19.76 -3.47 -9.37
C LYS A 96 -21.05 -2.92 -8.71
N ARG A 97 -20.97 -2.53 -7.44
CA ARG A 97 -22.07 -1.95 -6.65
C ARG A 97 -21.99 -0.42 -6.56
N GLY A 98 -21.04 0.20 -7.27
CA GLY A 98 -20.85 1.65 -7.25
C GLY A 98 -20.17 2.20 -6.01
N ALA A 99 -19.79 1.37 -5.05
CA ALA A 99 -19.04 1.75 -3.86
C ALA A 99 -17.52 1.81 -4.16
N PRO A 100 -16.73 2.54 -3.36
CA PRO A 100 -15.27 2.48 -3.46
C PRO A 100 -14.76 1.04 -3.31
N PRO A 101 -13.71 0.65 -4.05
CA PRO A 101 -13.16 -0.71 -4.00
C PRO A 101 -12.60 -1.05 -2.61
N PHE A 102 -12.43 -2.33 -2.34
CA PHE A 102 -11.61 -2.79 -1.24
C PHE A 102 -10.17 -2.31 -1.41
N SER A 103 -9.44 -2.21 -0.31
CA SER A 103 -7.99 -2.08 -0.37
C SER A 103 -7.41 -3.45 -0.67
N VAL A 104 -6.69 -3.58 -1.77
CA VAL A 104 -6.11 -4.85 -2.22
C VAL A 104 -4.61 -4.68 -2.34
N ASP A 105 -3.86 -5.48 -1.60
CA ASP A 105 -2.43 -5.68 -1.77
C ASP A 105 -2.21 -6.97 -2.55
N ASP A 106 -1.86 -6.82 -3.81
CA ASP A 106 -1.64 -7.94 -4.73
C ASP A 106 -0.16 -8.01 -5.14
N ASN A 107 0.44 -9.18 -5.02
CA ASN A 107 1.81 -9.44 -5.39
C ASN A 107 2.01 -10.90 -5.81
N LEU A 108 3.22 -11.27 -6.24
CA LEU A 108 3.54 -12.62 -6.72
C LEU A 108 3.35 -13.74 -5.69
N PHE A 109 3.18 -13.42 -4.42
CA PHE A 109 3.12 -14.41 -3.34
C PHE A 109 1.75 -14.55 -2.73
N HIS A 110 1.01 -13.46 -2.65
CA HIS A 110 -0.32 -13.44 -2.05
C HIS A 110 -1.07 -12.20 -2.46
N THR A 111 -2.38 -12.28 -2.27
CA THR A 111 -3.29 -11.14 -2.32
C THR A 111 -3.94 -11.00 -0.95
N SER A 112 -3.91 -9.80 -0.39
CA SER A 112 -4.67 -9.49 0.82
C SER A 112 -5.67 -8.38 0.53
N THR A 113 -6.86 -8.52 1.09
CA THR A 113 -7.97 -7.59 0.87
C THR A 113 -8.48 -7.11 2.22
N GLU A 114 -8.66 -5.81 2.38
CA GLU A 114 -9.18 -5.20 3.60
C GLU A 114 -10.23 -4.12 3.29
N GLY A 115 -11.00 -3.78 4.30
CA GLY A 115 -12.00 -2.71 4.26
C GLY A 115 -13.45 -3.17 4.10
N LYS A 116 -14.39 -2.24 4.21
CA LYS A 116 -15.85 -2.45 4.11
C LYS A 116 -16.35 -3.54 5.08
N VAL A 117 -17.09 -4.50 4.52
CA VAL A 117 -17.69 -5.61 5.28
C VAL A 117 -16.63 -6.52 5.94
N LEU A 118 -15.40 -6.53 5.42
CA LEU A 118 -14.31 -7.33 5.98
C LEU A 118 -13.77 -6.80 7.31
N GLU A 119 -14.09 -5.55 7.67
CA GLU A 119 -13.75 -4.99 8.98
C GLU A 119 -14.59 -5.61 10.10
N ASN A 120 -15.71 -6.25 9.76
CA ASN A 120 -16.52 -6.99 10.72
C ASN A 120 -16.01 -8.43 10.81
N PRO A 121 -15.54 -8.91 11.98
CA PRO A 121 -15.01 -10.28 12.14
C PRO A 121 -16.01 -11.40 11.81
N LYS A 122 -17.30 -11.09 11.78
CA LYS A 122 -18.35 -12.05 11.42
C LYS A 122 -18.39 -12.32 9.90
N ASN A 123 -17.75 -11.47 9.08
CA ASN A 123 -17.72 -11.66 7.64
C ASN A 123 -16.41 -12.33 7.24
N CYS A 124 -16.51 -13.47 6.59
CA CYS A 124 -15.36 -14.19 6.08
C CYS A 124 -15.13 -13.89 4.60
N LEU A 125 -13.89 -13.70 4.20
CA LEU A 125 -13.51 -13.44 2.81
C LEU A 125 -13.93 -14.58 1.88
N LEU A 126 -13.93 -15.83 2.36
CA LEU A 126 -14.32 -17.01 1.59
C LEU A 126 -15.77 -16.96 1.10
N TYR A 127 -16.63 -16.22 1.82
CA TYR A 127 -18.05 -16.05 1.41
C TYR A 127 -18.30 -14.79 0.61
N THR A 128 -17.34 -13.88 0.53
CA THR A 128 -17.52 -12.57 -0.13
C THR A 128 -16.73 -12.42 -1.42
N SER A 129 -15.75 -13.28 -1.66
CA SER A 129 -14.93 -13.27 -2.87
C SER A 129 -14.83 -14.69 -3.41
N PRO A 130 -15.05 -14.89 -4.72
CA PRO A 130 -14.86 -16.19 -5.32
C PRO A 130 -13.39 -16.61 -5.19
N SER A 131 -13.18 -17.85 -4.80
CA SER A 131 -11.86 -18.47 -4.79
C SER A 131 -11.39 -18.69 -6.25
N PRO A 132 -10.08 -18.70 -6.52
CA PRO A 132 -9.58 -19.11 -7.83
C PRO A 132 -10.04 -20.51 -8.26
N ARG A 133 -10.43 -21.38 -7.32
CA ARG A 133 -11.03 -22.70 -7.61
C ARG A 133 -12.45 -22.61 -8.12
N ASP A 134 -13.22 -21.58 -7.70
CA ASP A 134 -14.62 -21.41 -8.09
C ASP A 134 -14.74 -20.87 -9.52
N SER A 135 -13.66 -20.37 -10.12
CA SER A 135 -13.61 -19.93 -11.50
C SER A 135 -13.28 -21.04 -12.51
N LEU A 136 -13.04 -22.26 -12.04
CA LEU A 136 -12.68 -23.44 -12.84
C LEU A 136 -13.82 -24.48 -12.93
N SER A 137 -15.01 -24.15 -12.41
CA SER A 137 -16.21 -25.00 -12.52
C SER A 137 -17.17 -24.49 -13.56
#